data_20d44c7985f224486b35c84d12473956
#
_entry.id   20d44c7985f224486b35c84d12473956
#
_cell.length_a   1.000
_cell.length_b   1.000
_cell.length_c   1.000
_cell.angle_alpha   90.00
_cell.angle_beta   90.00
_cell.angle_gamma   90.00
#
_symmetry.space_group_name_H-M   'P 1'
#
loop_
_entity.id
_entity.type
_entity.pdbx_description
1 polymer ?
#
loop_
_entity_poly.entity_id
_entity_poly.type
_entity_poly.pdbx_seq_one_letter_code
_entity_poly.pdbx_strand_id
1 'polypeptide(L)'
;MNETVTAAAVSRAVRVAKDLVHKHDGGQVLLSGLKRLAEDEFLVEADWTDAGRLVAAGDQGEGSAVLLTETIRQTFPLLSHAGYDVPFDHRLLWSEYRYTLNLGILREEGVGGRPDLHIRCHDVVRRRGRVCALSLDVTVLRDGEQLATAHTRFTIQPPAIYDRLRGSHGDAHRMMELARSRPLPPPVSGAGEEFRDVVLSPTDAPDRWQLRIDTHHPMYFDHPADHAPGILLLEAAKQAVRTVRHPRVGLAEAMETVFHRYVELDSPCRVEARHLPDDQLGRARFLVTMHQEGELCFTALVSVAKEPVG
;
A
#
# COMPACT_ATOMS: atom_id res chain seq x y z
N MET A 1 -29.50 -15.87 44.91
CA MET A 1 -28.41 -15.17 44.24
C MET A 1 -28.13 -15.94 42.94
N ASN A 2 -28.70 -15.44 41.85
CA ASN A 2 -28.45 -16.00 40.52
C ASN A 2 -27.40 -15.11 39.81
N GLU A 3 -26.20 -15.62 39.67
CA GLU A 3 -25.20 -15.01 38.80
C GLU A 3 -25.58 -15.31 37.34
N THR A 4 -26.01 -14.27 36.67
CA THR A 4 -26.21 -14.31 35.22
C THR A 4 -24.83 -14.20 34.57
N VAL A 5 -24.24 -15.33 34.19
CA VAL A 5 -23.06 -15.38 33.35
C VAL A 5 -23.49 -14.91 31.96
N THR A 6 -23.14 -13.68 31.65
CA THR A 6 -23.28 -13.13 30.30
C THR A 6 -22.27 -13.86 29.39
N ALA A 7 -22.76 -14.79 28.58
CA ALA A 7 -21.98 -15.46 27.56
C ALA A 7 -21.48 -14.40 26.57
N ALA A 8 -20.20 -14.04 26.65
CA ALA A 8 -19.55 -13.29 25.61
C ALA A 8 -19.68 -14.09 24.31
N ALA A 9 -20.35 -13.50 23.32
CA ALA A 9 -20.46 -14.09 21.99
C ALA A 9 -19.05 -14.26 21.45
N VAL A 10 -18.56 -15.50 21.38
CA VAL A 10 -17.29 -15.84 20.74
C VAL A 10 -17.47 -15.50 19.27
N SER A 11 -16.94 -14.37 18.86
CA SER A 11 -16.91 -13.96 17.46
C SER A 11 -16.15 -15.03 16.68
N ARG A 12 -16.85 -15.69 15.74
CA ARG A 12 -16.28 -16.75 14.91
C ARG A 12 -15.20 -16.14 14.01
N ALA A 13 -13.95 -16.61 14.11
CA ALA A 13 -12.89 -16.22 13.19
C ALA A 13 -13.28 -16.61 11.76
N VAL A 14 -13.18 -15.65 10.84
CA VAL A 14 -13.44 -15.88 9.41
C VAL A 14 -12.11 -16.15 8.72
N ARG A 15 -12.00 -17.29 8.04
CA ARG A 15 -10.85 -17.58 7.17
C ARG A 15 -10.91 -16.65 5.96
N VAL A 16 -9.78 -15.99 5.64
CA VAL A 16 -9.72 -15.03 4.54
C VAL A 16 -9.57 -15.77 3.21
N ALA A 17 -10.58 -15.59 2.34
CA ALA A 17 -10.54 -16.05 0.97
C ALA A 17 -9.97 -14.95 0.06
N LYS A 18 -9.34 -15.33 -1.05
CA LYS A 18 -8.72 -14.40 -2.01
C LYS A 18 -9.70 -13.33 -2.54
N ASP A 19 -10.95 -13.70 -2.75
CA ASP A 19 -11.99 -12.79 -3.25
C ASP A 19 -12.31 -11.68 -2.23
N LEU A 20 -12.21 -11.98 -0.92
CA LEU A 20 -12.40 -10.99 0.15
C LEU A 20 -11.31 -9.91 0.18
N VAL A 21 -10.17 -10.15 -0.45
CA VAL A 21 -9.03 -9.22 -0.51
C VAL A 21 -8.74 -8.75 -1.93
N HIS A 22 -9.65 -9.02 -2.87
CA HIS A 22 -9.55 -8.68 -4.28
C HIS A 22 -8.24 -9.18 -4.92
N LYS A 23 -7.88 -10.46 -4.66
CA LYS A 23 -6.74 -11.13 -5.28
C LYS A 23 -7.18 -12.23 -6.23
N HIS A 24 -6.50 -12.34 -7.37
CA HIS A 24 -6.67 -13.47 -8.30
C HIS A 24 -5.78 -14.65 -7.89
N ASP A 25 -4.55 -14.38 -7.48
CA ASP A 25 -3.62 -15.38 -6.97
C ASP A 25 -3.76 -15.53 -5.45
N GLY A 26 -4.20 -16.73 -5.01
CA GLY A 26 -4.30 -17.06 -3.59
C GLY A 26 -2.95 -17.05 -2.85
N GLY A 27 -1.83 -17.23 -3.56
CA GLY A 27 -0.48 -17.14 -3.01
C GLY A 27 -0.06 -15.71 -2.64
N GLN A 28 -0.83 -14.70 -3.04
CA GLN A 28 -0.62 -13.30 -2.69
C GLN A 28 -1.53 -12.83 -1.54
N VAL A 29 -2.35 -13.69 -0.96
CA VAL A 29 -3.17 -13.37 0.20
C VAL A 29 -2.31 -13.41 1.45
N LEU A 30 -2.13 -12.26 2.07
CA LEU A 30 -1.33 -12.09 3.29
C LEU A 30 -2.17 -12.20 4.57
N LEU A 31 -3.50 -12.09 4.47
CA LEU A 31 -4.40 -12.14 5.61
C LEU A 31 -4.91 -13.56 5.85
N SER A 32 -4.85 -14.03 7.09
CA SER A 32 -5.24 -15.40 7.48
C SER A 32 -6.52 -15.46 8.29
N GLY A 33 -6.88 -14.39 9.03
CA GLY A 33 -8.05 -14.35 9.86
C GLY A 33 -8.62 -12.96 10.08
N LEU A 34 -9.93 -12.89 10.39
CA LEU A 34 -10.63 -11.67 10.79
C LEU A 34 -11.52 -11.99 12.00
N LYS A 35 -11.40 -11.18 13.03
CA LYS A 35 -12.26 -11.21 14.21
C LYS A 35 -12.76 -9.81 14.51
N ARG A 36 -14.06 -9.63 14.68
CA ARG A 36 -14.65 -8.38 15.18
C ARG A 36 -14.52 -8.35 16.71
N LEU A 37 -13.92 -7.31 17.25
CA LEU A 37 -13.76 -7.10 18.70
C LEU A 37 -14.89 -6.22 19.26
N ALA A 38 -15.25 -5.16 18.51
CA ALA A 38 -16.36 -4.26 18.82
C ALA A 38 -17.00 -3.76 17.53
N GLU A 39 -17.91 -2.80 17.57
CA GLU A 39 -18.65 -2.30 16.38
C GLU A 39 -17.72 -1.88 15.24
N ASP A 40 -16.70 -1.07 15.54
CA ASP A 40 -15.71 -0.54 14.58
C ASP A 40 -14.28 -0.95 14.95
N GLU A 41 -14.11 -2.06 15.69
CA GLU A 41 -12.81 -2.59 16.10
C GLU A 41 -12.64 -4.05 15.64
N PHE A 42 -11.49 -4.32 15.03
CA PHE A 42 -11.18 -5.60 14.42
C PHE A 42 -9.77 -6.06 14.78
N LEU A 43 -9.60 -7.37 14.91
CA LEU A 43 -8.31 -8.04 14.86
C LEU A 43 -8.22 -8.78 13.53
N VAL A 44 -7.17 -8.48 12.78
CA VAL A 44 -6.85 -9.16 11.52
C VAL A 44 -5.51 -9.86 11.70
N GLU A 45 -5.51 -11.17 11.47
CA GLU A 45 -4.30 -11.99 11.50
C GLU A 45 -3.67 -12.01 10.11
N ALA A 46 -2.35 -11.90 10.03
CA ALA A 46 -1.60 -12.01 8.77
C ALA A 46 -0.52 -13.11 8.86
N ASP A 47 -0.10 -13.62 7.72
CA ASP A 47 0.96 -14.61 7.61
C ASP A 47 1.95 -14.18 6.52
N TRP A 48 3.17 -13.85 6.94
CA TRP A 48 4.28 -13.43 6.08
C TRP A 48 5.34 -14.52 5.89
N THR A 49 5.12 -15.73 6.45
CA THR A 49 6.13 -16.81 6.42
C THR A 49 6.56 -17.21 5.02
N ASP A 50 5.62 -17.21 4.07
CA ASP A 50 5.88 -17.54 2.64
C ASP A 50 5.91 -16.31 1.74
N ALA A 51 5.84 -15.11 2.30
CA ALA A 51 5.74 -13.86 1.56
C ALA A 51 7.06 -13.40 0.90
N GLY A 52 8.16 -14.12 1.09
CA GLY A 52 9.45 -13.85 0.45
C GLY A 52 9.41 -13.81 -1.08
N ARG A 53 8.35 -14.34 -1.71
CA ARG A 53 8.12 -14.22 -3.16
C ARG A 53 7.61 -12.83 -3.59
N LEU A 54 7.08 -12.06 -2.63
CA LEU A 54 6.56 -10.70 -2.85
C LEU A 54 7.61 -9.63 -2.58
N VAL A 55 8.76 -10.03 -2.08
CA VAL A 55 9.86 -9.15 -1.69
C VAL A 55 11.08 -9.49 -2.52
N ALA A 56 11.76 -8.49 -3.09
CA ALA A 56 12.98 -8.71 -3.85
C ALA A 56 14.07 -9.40 -3.00
N ALA A 57 14.75 -10.38 -3.59
CA ALA A 57 15.83 -11.09 -2.93
C ALA A 57 16.97 -10.10 -2.61
N GLY A 58 17.38 -10.02 -1.34
CA GLY A 58 18.43 -9.13 -0.87
C GLY A 58 17.95 -7.87 -0.16
N ASP A 59 16.65 -7.69 -0.02
CA ASP A 59 16.05 -6.54 0.64
C ASP A 59 16.11 -6.66 2.17
N GLN A 60 17.16 -6.09 2.77
CA GLN A 60 17.35 -6.07 4.21
C GLN A 60 16.44 -5.05 4.89
N GLY A 61 15.15 -5.39 5.05
CA GLY A 61 14.16 -4.61 5.81
C GLY A 61 13.23 -3.74 4.97
N GLU A 62 13.52 -3.44 3.70
CA GLU A 62 12.58 -2.70 2.82
C GLU A 62 11.37 -3.53 2.42
N GLY A 63 11.55 -4.84 2.28
CA GLY A 63 10.48 -5.79 2.04
C GLY A 63 9.41 -5.77 3.12
N SER A 64 9.77 -5.46 4.36
CA SER A 64 8.79 -5.30 5.43
C SER A 64 7.84 -4.13 5.18
N ALA A 65 8.32 -3.02 4.61
CA ALA A 65 7.45 -1.89 4.27
C ALA A 65 6.49 -2.24 3.13
N VAL A 66 6.93 -3.03 2.15
CA VAL A 66 6.09 -3.53 1.06
C VAL A 66 5.03 -4.49 1.59
N LEU A 67 5.44 -5.47 2.40
CA LEU A 67 4.52 -6.43 3.01
C LEU A 67 3.51 -5.75 3.94
N LEU A 68 3.97 -4.81 4.77
CA LEU A 68 3.09 -4.01 5.62
C LEU A 68 2.05 -3.28 4.78
N THR A 69 2.49 -2.57 3.74
CA THR A 69 1.62 -1.79 2.87
C THR A 69 0.60 -2.68 2.17
N GLU A 70 1.03 -3.81 1.60
CA GLU A 70 0.12 -4.74 0.93
C GLU A 70 -0.84 -5.40 1.92
N THR A 71 -0.37 -5.77 3.11
CA THR A 71 -1.21 -6.32 4.18
C THR A 71 -2.30 -5.33 4.57
N ILE A 72 -1.96 -4.05 4.80
CA ILE A 72 -2.93 -3.00 5.13
C ILE A 72 -3.89 -2.77 3.96
N ARG A 73 -3.40 -2.74 2.70
CA ARG A 73 -4.26 -2.60 1.52
C ARG A 73 -5.30 -3.73 1.44
N GLN A 74 -4.91 -4.97 1.75
CA GLN A 74 -5.83 -6.11 1.75
C GLN A 74 -6.92 -5.99 2.85
N THR A 75 -6.70 -5.22 3.90
CA THR A 75 -7.73 -4.98 4.92
C THR A 75 -8.90 -4.15 4.39
N PHE A 76 -8.70 -3.31 3.36
CA PHE A 76 -9.78 -2.46 2.82
C PHE A 76 -10.95 -3.27 2.28
N PRO A 77 -10.75 -4.18 1.29
CA PRO A 77 -11.83 -5.02 0.82
C PRO A 77 -12.30 -6.00 1.90
N LEU A 78 -11.40 -6.59 2.69
CA LEU A 78 -11.78 -7.50 3.76
C LEU A 78 -12.78 -6.86 4.73
N LEU A 79 -12.46 -5.68 5.27
CA LEU A 79 -13.34 -4.96 6.20
C LEU A 79 -14.59 -4.43 5.49
N SER A 80 -14.46 -3.96 4.24
CA SER A 80 -15.62 -3.49 3.47
C SER A 80 -16.65 -4.61 3.30
N HIS A 81 -16.21 -5.80 2.87
CA HIS A 81 -17.13 -6.92 2.58
C HIS A 81 -17.55 -7.65 3.84
N ALA A 82 -16.61 -8.15 4.65
CA ALA A 82 -16.91 -8.97 5.82
C ALA A 82 -17.21 -8.14 7.08
N GLY A 83 -16.76 -6.90 7.15
CA GLY A 83 -17.00 -6.01 8.29
C GLY A 83 -18.26 -5.15 8.14
N TYR A 84 -18.52 -4.65 6.92
CA TYR A 84 -19.55 -3.64 6.67
C TYR A 84 -20.56 -4.01 5.57
N ASP A 85 -20.59 -5.26 5.12
CA ASP A 85 -21.55 -5.80 4.13
C ASP A 85 -21.58 -5.00 2.81
N VAL A 86 -20.43 -4.47 2.38
CA VAL A 86 -20.30 -3.79 1.08
C VAL A 86 -20.32 -4.85 -0.03
N PRO A 87 -21.09 -4.67 -1.12
CA PRO A 87 -21.08 -5.59 -2.26
C PRO A 87 -19.72 -5.67 -2.96
N PHE A 88 -19.37 -6.84 -3.50
CA PHE A 88 -18.08 -7.10 -4.15
C PHE A 88 -17.79 -6.28 -5.42
N ASP A 89 -18.82 -5.77 -6.07
CA ASP A 89 -18.71 -4.96 -7.28
C ASP A 89 -18.29 -3.50 -7.01
N HIS A 90 -18.27 -3.08 -5.74
CA HIS A 90 -17.88 -1.72 -5.36
C HIS A 90 -16.36 -1.52 -5.49
N ARG A 91 -15.96 -0.30 -5.89
CA ARG A 91 -14.57 0.10 -6.06
C ARG A 91 -14.05 0.84 -4.84
N LEU A 92 -12.86 0.47 -4.40
CA LEU A 92 -12.20 1.06 -3.24
C LEU A 92 -11.12 2.01 -3.72
N LEU A 93 -11.22 3.28 -3.36
CA LEU A 93 -10.34 4.34 -3.83
C LEU A 93 -9.52 4.87 -2.67
N TRP A 94 -8.22 4.67 -2.74
CA TRP A 94 -7.28 5.12 -1.74
C TRP A 94 -7.16 6.65 -1.77
N SER A 95 -7.27 7.32 -0.60
CA SER A 95 -7.14 8.78 -0.49
C SER A 95 -5.87 9.17 0.24
N GLU A 96 -5.59 8.51 1.36
CA GLU A 96 -4.46 8.81 2.23
C GLU A 96 -3.88 7.53 2.83
N TYR A 97 -2.56 7.53 3.03
CA TYR A 97 -1.87 6.46 3.73
C TYR A 97 -0.62 7.00 4.42
N ARG A 98 -0.45 6.65 5.67
CA ARG A 98 0.79 6.89 6.40
C ARG A 98 1.15 5.68 7.24
N TYR A 99 2.43 5.46 7.41
CA TYR A 99 2.94 4.44 8.33
C TYR A 99 4.23 4.91 9.01
N THR A 100 4.52 4.28 10.14
CA THR A 100 5.82 4.33 10.82
C THR A 100 6.22 2.92 11.23
N LEU A 101 7.44 2.51 10.90
CA LEU A 101 8.03 1.21 11.22
C LEU A 101 8.92 1.30 12.45
N ASN A 102 8.89 0.27 13.28
CA ASN A 102 9.91 0.05 14.32
C ASN A 102 11.09 -0.70 13.70
N LEU A 103 12.10 0.03 13.27
CA LEU A 103 13.28 -0.55 12.63
C LEU A 103 14.13 -1.42 13.58
N GLY A 104 14.02 -1.25 14.90
CA GLY A 104 14.68 -2.13 15.89
C GLY A 104 14.22 -3.57 15.72
N ILE A 105 12.91 -3.80 15.79
CA ILE A 105 12.29 -5.13 15.63
C ILE A 105 12.61 -5.73 14.25
N LEU A 106 12.56 -4.91 13.19
CA LEU A 106 12.86 -5.38 11.84
C LEU A 106 14.30 -5.85 11.67
N ARG A 107 15.27 -5.21 12.33
CA ARG A 107 16.68 -5.59 12.26
C ARG A 107 16.98 -6.86 13.05
N GLU A 108 16.30 -7.06 14.18
CA GLU A 108 16.52 -8.22 15.05
C GLU A 108 15.87 -9.49 14.48
N GLU A 109 14.68 -9.39 13.93
CA GLU A 109 13.86 -10.55 13.56
C GLU A 109 13.72 -10.75 12.03
N GLY A 110 14.16 -9.76 11.23
CA GLY A 110 14.07 -9.82 9.77
C GLY A 110 12.62 -9.66 9.25
N VAL A 111 12.43 -10.02 7.97
CA VAL A 111 11.15 -9.99 7.28
C VAL A 111 10.49 -11.35 7.39
N GLY A 112 9.25 -11.41 7.89
CA GLY A 112 8.50 -12.65 8.04
C GLY A 112 7.64 -12.68 9.29
N GLY A 113 7.17 -13.89 9.67
CA GLY A 113 6.37 -14.10 10.87
C GLY A 113 4.85 -13.93 10.66
N ARG A 114 4.12 -13.84 11.76
CA ARG A 114 2.65 -13.75 11.76
C ARG A 114 2.20 -12.53 12.56
N PRO A 115 2.19 -11.36 11.94
CA PRO A 115 1.74 -10.17 12.64
C PRO A 115 0.23 -10.11 12.81
N ASP A 116 -0.18 -9.52 13.92
CA ASP A 116 -1.56 -9.18 14.23
C ASP A 116 -1.80 -7.70 14.00
N LEU A 117 -2.90 -7.37 13.32
CA LEU A 117 -3.32 -6.00 13.05
C LEU A 117 -4.53 -5.67 13.94
N HIS A 118 -4.34 -4.83 14.94
CA HIS A 118 -5.41 -4.21 15.69
C HIS A 118 -5.90 -2.99 14.92
N ILE A 119 -7.13 -3.04 14.43
CA ILE A 119 -7.71 -2.03 13.55
C ILE A 119 -8.89 -1.36 14.22
N ARG A 120 -8.83 -0.04 14.31
CA ARG A 120 -9.95 0.81 14.68
C ARG A 120 -10.42 1.59 13.45
N CYS A 121 -11.68 1.36 13.08
CA CYS A 121 -12.34 2.13 12.04
C CYS A 121 -12.96 3.39 12.63
N HIS A 122 -12.81 4.51 11.93
CA HIS A 122 -13.42 5.78 12.33
C HIS A 122 -13.79 6.62 11.10
N ASP A 123 -14.44 7.76 11.30
CA ASP A 123 -14.97 8.59 10.20
C ASP A 123 -15.80 7.77 9.20
N VAL A 124 -16.57 6.82 9.71
CA VAL A 124 -17.39 5.92 8.91
C VAL A 124 -18.56 6.69 8.32
N VAL A 125 -18.45 7.03 7.04
CA VAL A 125 -19.50 7.77 6.32
C VAL A 125 -20.46 6.77 5.67
N ARG A 126 -21.75 6.96 5.93
CA ARG A 126 -22.81 6.12 5.34
C ARG A 126 -23.71 6.96 4.41
N ARG A 127 -24.06 6.41 3.26
CA ARG A 127 -25.06 6.96 2.36
C ARG A 127 -26.12 5.90 2.06
N ARG A 128 -27.37 6.24 2.31
CA ARG A 128 -28.51 5.30 2.15
C ARG A 128 -28.29 3.97 2.89
N GLY A 129 -27.73 4.04 4.12
CA GLY A 129 -27.46 2.89 4.97
C GLY A 129 -26.18 2.11 4.65
N ARG A 130 -25.47 2.40 3.55
CA ARG A 130 -24.22 1.72 3.14
C ARG A 130 -23.01 2.57 3.42
N VAL A 131 -21.92 1.95 3.87
CA VAL A 131 -20.63 2.62 4.06
C VAL A 131 -20.09 3.05 2.70
N CYS A 132 -19.66 4.30 2.59
CA CYS A 132 -19.07 4.88 1.38
C CYS A 132 -17.70 5.54 1.60
N ALA A 133 -17.25 5.69 2.84
CA ALA A 133 -15.91 6.09 3.20
C ALA A 133 -15.63 5.70 4.64
N LEU A 134 -14.38 5.41 4.97
CA LEU A 134 -13.91 5.21 6.34
C LEU A 134 -12.40 5.43 6.42
N SER A 135 -11.94 5.66 7.65
CA SER A 135 -10.53 5.69 8.01
C SER A 135 -10.18 4.51 8.92
N LEU A 136 -8.96 4.02 8.82
CA LEU A 136 -8.41 2.97 9.67
C LEU A 136 -7.20 3.49 10.43
N ASP A 137 -7.19 3.35 11.74
CA ASP A 137 -5.97 3.36 12.55
C ASP A 137 -5.56 1.91 12.82
N VAL A 138 -4.34 1.58 12.49
CA VAL A 138 -3.81 0.21 12.56
C VAL A 138 -2.58 0.18 13.45
N THR A 139 -2.58 -0.68 14.46
CA THR A 139 -1.39 -1.06 15.21
C THR A 139 -1.02 -2.49 14.82
N VAL A 140 0.17 -2.67 14.31
CA VAL A 140 0.70 -3.97 13.89
C VAL A 140 1.60 -4.50 14.99
N LEU A 141 1.28 -5.66 15.51
CA LEU A 141 2.05 -6.35 16.53
C LEU A 141 2.69 -7.60 15.93
N ARG A 142 3.93 -7.90 16.31
CA ARG A 142 4.59 -9.17 16.02
C ARG A 142 5.18 -9.68 17.34
N ASP A 143 4.80 -10.90 17.72
CA ASP A 143 5.20 -11.53 18.99
C ASP A 143 4.93 -10.65 20.24
N GLY A 144 3.87 -9.84 20.17
CA GLY A 144 3.45 -8.92 21.23
C GLY A 144 4.15 -7.56 21.22
N GLU A 145 5.12 -7.34 20.33
CA GLU A 145 5.82 -6.06 20.17
C GLU A 145 5.27 -5.25 18.99
N GLN A 146 5.26 -3.91 19.14
CA GLN A 146 4.73 -3.02 18.12
C GLN A 146 5.71 -2.86 16.95
N LEU A 147 5.44 -3.60 15.87
CA LEU A 147 6.19 -3.56 14.62
C LEU A 147 5.96 -2.28 13.83
N ALA A 148 4.71 -1.81 13.78
CA ALA A 148 4.35 -0.62 13.03
C ALA A 148 3.06 0.03 13.54
N THR A 149 2.87 1.29 13.16
CA THR A 149 1.56 1.94 13.14
C THR A 149 1.25 2.41 11.74
N ALA A 150 -0.02 2.44 11.38
CA ALA A 150 -0.46 3.02 10.13
C ALA A 150 -1.81 3.71 10.28
N HIS A 151 -2.04 4.66 9.40
CA HIS A 151 -3.35 5.28 9.21
C HIS A 151 -3.66 5.31 7.73
N THR A 152 -4.93 5.09 7.39
CA THR A 152 -5.36 5.16 6.00
C THR A 152 -6.81 5.61 5.90
N ARG A 153 -7.13 6.28 4.78
CA ARG A 153 -8.48 6.64 4.41
C ARG A 153 -8.77 6.18 2.98
N PHE A 154 -9.95 5.63 2.77
CA PHE A 154 -10.44 5.26 1.45
C PHE A 154 -11.93 5.51 1.29
N THR A 155 -12.37 5.64 0.05
CA THR A 155 -13.78 5.75 -0.32
C THR A 155 -14.24 4.51 -1.05
N ILE A 156 -15.53 4.25 -0.99
CA ILE A 156 -16.17 3.07 -1.58
C ILE A 156 -17.23 3.57 -2.57
N GLN A 157 -17.03 3.26 -3.84
CA GLN A 157 -17.90 3.73 -4.92
C GLN A 157 -18.70 2.60 -5.54
N PRO A 158 -20.02 2.74 -5.66
CA PRO A 158 -20.83 1.84 -6.47
C PRO A 158 -20.36 1.85 -7.94
N PRO A 159 -20.51 0.74 -8.70
CA PRO A 159 -20.06 0.66 -10.09
C PRO A 159 -20.53 1.84 -10.96
N ALA A 160 -21.81 2.18 -10.92
CA ALA A 160 -22.36 3.28 -11.73
C ALA A 160 -21.72 4.65 -11.43
N ILE A 161 -21.28 4.90 -10.20
CA ILE A 161 -20.56 6.13 -9.85
C ILE A 161 -19.11 6.04 -10.34
N TYR A 162 -18.47 4.89 -10.15
CA TYR A 162 -17.11 4.66 -10.63
C TYR A 162 -17.00 4.80 -12.14
N ASP A 163 -17.87 4.14 -12.90
CA ASP A 163 -17.92 4.18 -14.37
C ASP A 163 -18.11 5.62 -14.87
N ARG A 164 -18.99 6.39 -14.21
CA ARG A 164 -19.19 7.80 -14.54
C ARG A 164 -17.96 8.66 -14.26
N LEU A 165 -17.23 8.39 -13.17
CA LEU A 165 -16.00 9.11 -12.82
C LEU A 165 -14.85 8.77 -13.77
N ARG A 166 -14.73 7.50 -14.16
CA ARG A 166 -13.65 7.01 -15.02
C ARG A 166 -13.88 7.25 -16.50
N GLY A 167 -15.13 7.29 -16.94
CA GLY A 167 -15.48 7.48 -18.35
C GLY A 167 -14.78 6.44 -19.25
N SER A 168 -14.05 6.90 -20.27
CA SER A 168 -13.29 6.02 -21.19
C SER A 168 -12.12 5.29 -20.55
N HIS A 169 -11.61 5.74 -19.40
CA HIS A 169 -10.53 5.08 -18.65
C HIS A 169 -11.03 3.92 -17.76
N GLY A 170 -12.33 3.74 -17.58
CA GLY A 170 -12.87 2.67 -16.72
C GLY A 170 -12.74 1.24 -17.28
N ASP A 171 -12.36 1.08 -18.54
CA ASP A 171 -12.12 -0.23 -19.16
C ASP A 171 -10.67 -0.68 -18.88
N ALA A 172 -10.50 -1.53 -17.85
CA ALA A 172 -9.21 -2.01 -17.44
C ALA A 172 -8.47 -2.80 -18.53
N HIS A 173 -9.18 -3.61 -19.32
CA HIS A 173 -8.55 -4.39 -20.40
C HIS A 173 -8.00 -3.46 -21.47
N ARG A 174 -8.80 -2.50 -21.92
CA ARG A 174 -8.38 -1.49 -22.90
C ARG A 174 -7.20 -0.66 -22.38
N MET A 175 -7.24 -0.23 -21.12
CA MET A 175 -6.15 0.57 -20.54
C MET A 175 -4.84 -0.21 -20.48
N MET A 176 -4.90 -1.49 -20.11
CA MET A 176 -3.70 -2.35 -20.11
C MET A 176 -3.19 -2.63 -21.53
N GLU A 177 -4.06 -2.79 -22.53
CA GLU A 177 -3.64 -2.91 -23.93
C GLU A 177 -2.93 -1.65 -24.42
N LEU A 178 -3.45 -0.47 -24.11
CA LEU A 178 -2.80 0.82 -24.42
C LEU A 178 -1.43 0.95 -23.75
N ALA A 179 -1.29 0.53 -22.49
CA ALA A 179 -0.01 0.50 -21.80
C ALA A 179 0.99 -0.43 -22.50
N ARG A 180 0.57 -1.65 -22.88
CA ARG A 180 1.39 -2.66 -23.55
C ARG A 180 1.77 -2.29 -24.99
N SER A 181 0.99 -1.45 -25.64
CA SER A 181 1.30 -0.98 -27.01
C SER A 181 2.51 -0.04 -27.06
N ARG A 182 2.98 0.44 -25.91
CA ARG A 182 4.14 1.31 -25.78
C ARG A 182 5.36 0.52 -25.33
N PRO A 183 6.57 0.86 -25.86
CA PRO A 183 7.79 0.28 -25.34
C PRO A 183 7.94 0.58 -23.85
N LEU A 184 8.21 -0.46 -23.04
CA LEU A 184 8.55 -0.24 -21.65
C LEU A 184 9.89 0.47 -21.55
N PRO A 185 9.97 1.68 -20.95
CA PRO A 185 11.21 2.44 -20.89
C PRO A 185 12.26 1.71 -20.04
N PRO A 186 13.57 1.96 -20.28
CA PRO A 186 14.63 1.29 -19.53
C PRO A 186 14.57 1.64 -18.03
N PRO A 187 14.96 0.73 -17.14
CA PRO A 187 15.02 1.02 -15.72
C PRO A 187 16.17 1.96 -15.38
N VAL A 188 16.04 2.73 -14.29
CA VAL A 188 17.14 3.52 -13.74
C VAL A 188 18.18 2.58 -13.12
N SER A 189 19.46 2.92 -13.25
CA SER A 189 20.56 2.20 -12.61
C SER A 189 20.70 2.63 -11.15
N GLY A 190 21.07 1.69 -10.25
CA GLY A 190 21.33 1.99 -8.84
C GLY A 190 20.10 2.01 -7.95
N ALA A 191 18.94 1.58 -8.42
CA ALA A 191 17.76 1.43 -7.58
C ALA A 191 17.84 0.26 -6.58
N GLY A 192 18.82 -0.65 -6.74
CA GLY A 192 19.11 -1.73 -5.79
C GLY A 192 18.23 -2.97 -5.95
N GLU A 193 17.27 -2.98 -6.87
CA GLU A 193 16.36 -4.08 -7.16
C GLU A 193 16.78 -4.90 -8.37
N GLU A 194 16.17 -6.08 -8.53
CA GLU A 194 16.22 -6.80 -9.80
C GLU A 194 15.60 -5.93 -10.92
N PHE A 195 16.10 -6.07 -12.13
CA PHE A 195 15.69 -5.28 -13.29
C PHE A 195 14.15 -5.16 -13.46
N ARG A 196 13.43 -6.24 -13.20
CA ARG A 196 11.97 -6.28 -13.31
C ARG A 196 11.25 -5.46 -12.23
N ASP A 197 11.85 -5.34 -11.03
CA ASP A 197 11.24 -4.71 -9.88
C ASP A 197 11.53 -3.20 -9.84
N VAL A 198 12.38 -2.69 -10.75
CA VAL A 198 12.63 -1.26 -10.89
C VAL A 198 11.44 -0.59 -11.58
N VAL A 199 10.81 0.35 -10.86
CA VAL A 199 9.61 1.07 -11.31
C VAL A 199 9.88 2.51 -11.72
N LEU A 200 11.15 2.88 -11.90
CA LEU A 200 11.60 4.18 -12.37
C LEU A 200 12.45 4.05 -13.64
N SER A 201 12.29 5.01 -14.53
CA SER A 201 13.11 5.17 -15.74
C SER A 201 13.81 6.53 -15.71
N PRO A 202 15.07 6.63 -16.17
CA PRO A 202 15.81 7.88 -16.15
C PRO A 202 15.17 8.90 -17.10
N THR A 203 15.39 10.18 -16.81
CA THR A 203 15.10 11.32 -17.69
C THR A 203 16.37 12.14 -17.90
N ASP A 204 16.31 13.18 -18.72
CA ASP A 204 17.44 14.10 -18.94
C ASP A 204 17.71 15.04 -17.75
N ALA A 205 16.86 15.03 -16.72
CA ALA A 205 16.99 15.87 -15.54
C ALA A 205 17.35 15.05 -14.30
N PRO A 206 18.27 15.50 -13.44
CA PRO A 206 18.57 14.88 -12.17
C PRO A 206 17.33 14.92 -11.26
N ASP A 207 17.22 13.94 -10.35
CA ASP A 207 16.14 13.82 -9.36
C ASP A 207 14.73 13.78 -9.97
N ARG A 208 14.64 13.43 -11.26
CA ARG A 208 13.41 13.28 -12.04
C ARG A 208 13.44 11.98 -12.83
N TRP A 209 12.33 11.29 -12.80
CA TRP A 209 12.15 10.00 -13.49
C TRP A 209 10.79 9.95 -14.16
N GLN A 210 10.64 9.00 -15.06
CA GLN A 210 9.35 8.55 -15.53
C GLN A 210 8.94 7.30 -14.74
N LEU A 211 7.69 7.22 -14.29
CA LEU A 211 7.13 6.01 -13.72
C LEU A 211 7.16 4.90 -14.78
N ARG A 212 7.82 3.79 -14.44
CA ARG A 212 7.93 2.61 -15.31
C ARG A 212 6.81 1.64 -14.94
N ILE A 213 5.81 1.53 -15.80
CA ILE A 213 4.60 0.73 -15.57
C ILE A 213 4.71 -0.55 -16.38
N ASP A 214 5.19 -1.63 -15.77
CA ASP A 214 5.17 -2.98 -16.35
C ASP A 214 3.89 -3.69 -15.94
N THR A 215 2.92 -3.75 -16.86
CA THR A 215 1.63 -4.40 -16.61
C THR A 215 1.71 -5.94 -16.56
N HIS A 216 2.89 -6.55 -16.72
CA HIS A 216 3.14 -7.97 -16.51
C HIS A 216 3.71 -8.25 -15.12
N HIS A 217 3.98 -7.21 -14.32
CA HIS A 217 4.53 -7.40 -12.98
C HIS A 217 3.48 -8.04 -12.05
N PRO A 218 3.72 -9.25 -11.53
CA PRO A 218 2.68 -10.05 -10.86
C PRO A 218 2.20 -9.43 -9.54
N MET A 219 3.03 -8.65 -8.86
CA MET A 219 2.68 -8.01 -7.60
C MET A 219 1.77 -6.80 -7.80
N TYR A 220 2.04 -5.97 -8.82
CA TYR A 220 1.29 -4.73 -9.06
C TYR A 220 0.05 -4.97 -9.92
N PHE A 221 0.10 -5.95 -10.83
CA PHE A 221 -0.95 -6.25 -11.78
C PHE A 221 -1.40 -7.71 -11.69
N ASP A 222 -1.78 -8.14 -10.49
CA ASP A 222 -2.38 -9.45 -10.22
C ASP A 222 -3.69 -9.67 -11.03
N HIS A 223 -4.36 -8.60 -11.37
CA HIS A 223 -5.56 -8.57 -12.20
C HIS A 223 -5.57 -7.32 -13.10
N PRO A 224 -6.43 -7.28 -14.13
CA PRO A 224 -6.55 -6.10 -14.98
C PRO A 224 -6.90 -4.85 -14.16
N ALA A 225 -6.13 -3.78 -14.37
CA ALA A 225 -6.30 -2.49 -13.71
C ALA A 225 -6.50 -1.38 -14.76
N ASP A 226 -7.32 -0.41 -14.45
CA ASP A 226 -7.63 0.73 -15.31
C ASP A 226 -6.74 1.95 -15.03
N HIS A 227 -5.89 1.87 -14.00
CA HIS A 227 -4.91 2.89 -13.61
C HIS A 227 -3.73 2.23 -12.89
N ALA A 228 -2.65 2.98 -12.67
CA ALA A 228 -1.50 2.50 -11.90
C ALA A 228 -1.90 2.23 -10.44
N PRO A 229 -1.70 1.01 -9.93
CA PRO A 229 -2.05 0.68 -8.54
C PRO A 229 -1.32 1.54 -7.53
N GLY A 230 -2.01 1.91 -6.43
CA GLY A 230 -1.41 2.75 -5.39
C GLY A 230 -0.12 2.20 -4.81
N ILE A 231 0.02 0.87 -4.68
CA ILE A 231 1.24 0.23 -4.20
C ILE A 231 2.44 0.46 -5.14
N LEU A 232 2.21 0.55 -6.46
CA LEU A 232 3.24 0.90 -7.44
C LEU A 232 3.75 2.34 -7.23
N LEU A 233 2.84 3.28 -6.89
CA LEU A 233 3.22 4.68 -6.62
C LEU A 233 4.03 4.79 -5.32
N LEU A 234 3.68 4.02 -4.30
CA LEU A 234 4.43 3.96 -3.04
C LEU A 234 5.83 3.39 -3.26
N GLU A 235 5.96 2.35 -4.08
CA GLU A 235 7.25 1.77 -4.44
C GLU A 235 8.10 2.77 -5.23
N ALA A 236 7.51 3.44 -6.22
CA ALA A 236 8.21 4.46 -6.98
C ALA A 236 8.74 5.61 -6.09
N ALA A 237 7.98 6.00 -5.06
CA ALA A 237 8.44 7.01 -4.11
C ALA A 237 9.64 6.53 -3.29
N LYS A 238 9.67 5.27 -2.84
CA LYS A 238 10.81 4.68 -2.13
C LYS A 238 12.05 4.61 -3.04
N GLN A 239 11.88 4.10 -4.25
CA GLN A 239 12.98 3.99 -5.22
C GLN A 239 13.54 5.35 -5.61
N ALA A 240 12.71 6.39 -5.76
CA ALA A 240 13.16 7.75 -6.03
C ALA A 240 14.05 8.28 -4.89
N VAL A 241 13.63 8.11 -3.64
CA VAL A 241 14.42 8.51 -2.47
C VAL A 241 15.73 7.74 -2.39
N ARG A 242 15.72 6.42 -2.64
CA ARG A 242 16.93 5.59 -2.67
C ARG A 242 17.91 6.05 -3.74
N THR A 243 17.41 6.37 -4.94
CA THR A 243 18.24 6.84 -6.06
C THR A 243 18.90 8.18 -5.73
N VAL A 244 18.18 9.15 -5.13
CA VAL A 244 18.73 10.43 -4.67
C VAL A 244 19.80 10.23 -3.59
N ARG A 245 19.61 9.24 -2.73
CA ARG A 245 20.54 8.98 -1.60
C ARG A 245 21.79 8.18 -1.99
N HIS A 246 21.75 7.48 -3.12
CA HIS A 246 22.88 6.63 -3.53
C HIS A 246 24.23 7.38 -3.47
N PRO A 247 25.29 6.80 -2.89
CA PRO A 247 25.43 5.42 -2.39
C PRO A 247 25.00 5.20 -0.91
N ARG A 248 24.43 6.20 -0.25
CA ARG A 248 23.98 6.05 1.15
C ARG A 248 22.72 5.18 1.18
N VAL A 249 22.79 4.10 1.96
CA VAL A 249 21.68 3.19 2.19
C VAL A 249 20.91 3.63 3.44
N GLY A 250 19.60 3.55 3.43
CA GLY A 250 18.77 3.82 4.61
C GLY A 250 17.34 3.42 4.35
N LEU A 251 16.71 2.79 5.36
CA LEU A 251 15.33 2.33 5.26
C LEU A 251 14.33 3.49 5.38
N ALA A 252 13.30 3.47 4.57
CA ALA A 252 12.14 4.34 4.72
C ALA A 252 11.38 3.96 6.00
N GLU A 253 11.71 4.63 7.10
CA GLU A 253 11.11 4.39 8.43
C GLU A 253 9.67 4.85 8.49
N ALA A 254 9.35 5.95 7.81
CA ALA A 254 8.00 6.47 7.75
C ALA A 254 7.68 7.04 6.37
N MET A 255 6.41 6.97 6.02
CA MET A 255 5.88 7.59 4.80
C MET A 255 4.49 8.16 5.08
N GLU A 256 4.22 9.36 4.55
CA GLU A 256 2.91 10.00 4.56
C GLU A 256 2.52 10.32 3.12
N THR A 257 1.37 9.86 2.65
CA THR A 257 0.98 9.96 1.25
C THR A 257 -0.44 10.47 1.05
N VAL A 258 -0.63 11.18 -0.06
CA VAL A 258 -1.94 11.61 -0.55
C VAL A 258 -2.09 11.23 -2.02
N PHE A 259 -3.17 10.54 -2.34
CA PHE A 259 -3.57 10.19 -3.69
C PHE A 259 -4.58 11.24 -4.18
N HIS A 260 -4.12 12.16 -5.03
CA HIS A 260 -4.93 13.28 -5.52
C HIS A 260 -5.77 12.92 -6.73
N ARG A 261 -5.18 12.13 -7.65
CA ARG A 261 -5.79 11.71 -8.91
C ARG A 261 -5.29 10.33 -9.31
N TYR A 262 -6.00 9.66 -10.21
CA TYR A 262 -5.50 8.45 -10.85
C TYR A 262 -4.25 8.78 -11.67
N VAL A 263 -3.30 7.86 -11.70
CA VAL A 263 -2.21 7.83 -12.67
C VAL A 263 -2.66 6.88 -13.78
N GLU A 264 -2.96 7.44 -14.92
CA GLU A 264 -3.50 6.71 -16.07
C GLU A 264 -2.42 5.87 -16.76
N LEU A 265 -2.81 4.73 -17.35
CA LEU A 265 -1.88 3.82 -18.00
C LEU A 265 -1.50 4.25 -19.42
N ASP A 266 -2.24 5.19 -20.00
CA ASP A 266 -2.10 5.64 -21.37
C ASP A 266 -1.28 6.92 -21.54
N SER A 267 -0.71 7.48 -20.47
CA SER A 267 0.10 8.69 -20.48
C SER A 267 1.32 8.57 -19.58
N PRO A 268 2.49 9.16 -19.93
CA PRO A 268 3.66 9.15 -19.04
C PRO A 268 3.42 9.91 -17.76
N CYS A 269 3.82 9.31 -16.62
CA CYS A 269 3.78 9.96 -15.32
C CYS A 269 5.21 10.32 -14.89
N ARG A 270 5.44 11.57 -14.53
CA ARG A 270 6.73 12.09 -14.05
C ARG A 270 6.79 11.94 -12.54
N VAL A 271 7.91 11.43 -12.05
CA VAL A 271 8.26 11.33 -10.62
C VAL A 271 9.39 12.31 -10.33
N GLU A 272 9.28 13.08 -9.27
CA GLU A 272 10.31 14.03 -8.83
C GLU A 272 10.52 13.86 -7.32
N ALA A 273 11.78 13.80 -6.85
CA ALA A 273 12.13 13.75 -5.44
C ALA A 273 12.96 14.95 -5.05
N ARG A 274 12.63 15.57 -3.91
CA ARG A 274 13.31 16.73 -3.36
C ARG A 274 13.67 16.50 -1.92
N HIS A 275 14.95 16.68 -1.57
CA HIS A 275 15.40 16.66 -0.18
C HIS A 275 14.82 17.86 0.58
N LEU A 276 14.33 17.62 1.79
CA LEU A 276 13.85 18.63 2.74
C LEU A 276 14.79 18.69 3.95
N PRO A 277 14.71 19.75 4.77
CA PRO A 277 15.40 19.75 6.07
C PRO A 277 15.04 18.52 6.90
N ASP A 278 16.02 17.96 7.61
CA ASP A 278 15.81 16.85 8.52
C ASP A 278 14.73 17.19 9.55
N ASP A 279 14.05 16.16 10.05
CA ASP A 279 13.05 16.36 11.10
C ASP A 279 13.72 16.53 12.49
N GLN A 280 12.89 16.73 13.51
CA GLN A 280 13.35 16.92 14.88
C GLN A 280 14.06 15.69 15.48
N LEU A 281 13.82 14.50 14.91
CA LEU A 281 14.50 13.26 15.25
C LEU A 281 15.80 13.08 14.44
N GLY A 282 16.07 14.01 13.53
CA GLY A 282 17.21 14.03 12.63
C GLY A 282 17.14 12.97 11.54
N ARG A 283 15.93 12.56 11.14
CA ARG A 283 15.71 11.70 9.98
C ARG A 283 15.74 12.55 8.72
N ALA A 284 16.43 12.05 7.68
CA ALA A 284 16.41 12.71 6.37
C ALA A 284 15.00 12.62 5.75
N ARG A 285 14.50 13.74 5.24
CA ARG A 285 13.14 13.80 4.64
C ARG A 285 13.19 14.13 3.16
N PHE A 286 12.31 13.49 2.41
CA PHE A 286 12.17 13.71 0.98
C PHE A 286 10.71 13.89 0.62
N LEU A 287 10.43 14.95 -0.15
CA LEU A 287 9.13 15.14 -0.78
C LEU A 287 9.20 14.53 -2.18
N VAL A 288 8.35 13.52 -2.43
CA VAL A 288 8.17 12.94 -3.76
C VAL A 288 6.83 13.37 -4.31
N THR A 289 6.82 13.85 -5.55
CA THR A 289 5.60 14.24 -6.26
C THR A 289 5.52 13.51 -7.60
N MET A 290 4.30 13.13 -7.98
CA MET A 290 4.04 12.53 -9.29
C MET A 290 3.04 13.38 -10.06
N HIS A 291 3.40 13.69 -11.31
CA HIS A 291 2.60 14.53 -12.18
C HIS A 291 2.34 13.81 -13.50
N GLN A 292 1.14 13.96 -14.01
CA GLN A 292 0.74 13.47 -15.31
C GLN A 292 -0.04 14.57 -16.02
N GLU A 293 0.31 14.89 -17.27
CA GLU A 293 -0.32 15.95 -18.06
C GLU A 293 -0.36 17.33 -17.36
N GLY A 294 0.66 17.62 -16.54
CA GLY A 294 0.76 18.85 -15.76
C GLY A 294 0.02 18.83 -14.41
N GLU A 295 -0.81 17.82 -14.15
CA GLU A 295 -1.60 17.70 -12.95
C GLU A 295 -0.89 16.86 -11.86
N LEU A 296 -1.00 17.29 -10.61
CA LEU A 296 -0.49 16.54 -9.46
C LEU A 296 -1.38 15.32 -9.18
N CYS A 297 -0.81 14.12 -9.26
CA CYS A 297 -1.53 12.87 -9.03
C CYS A 297 -1.24 12.28 -7.65
N PHE A 298 -0.01 12.38 -7.18
CA PHE A 298 0.42 11.74 -5.94
C PHE A 298 1.49 12.56 -5.22
N THR A 299 1.47 12.52 -3.90
CA THR A 299 2.48 13.14 -3.04
C THR A 299 2.88 12.17 -1.94
N ALA A 300 4.17 12.04 -1.67
CA ALA A 300 4.71 11.31 -0.53
C ALA A 300 5.77 12.11 0.20
N LEU A 301 5.67 12.19 1.53
CA LEU A 301 6.73 12.60 2.41
C LEU A 301 7.39 11.33 2.98
N VAL A 302 8.62 11.06 2.59
CA VAL A 302 9.37 9.89 3.02
C VAL A 302 10.42 10.30 4.04
N SER A 303 10.42 9.68 5.22
CA SER A 303 11.41 9.86 6.26
C SER A 303 12.31 8.63 6.33
N VAL A 304 13.61 8.84 6.21
CA VAL A 304 14.62 7.78 6.21
C VAL A 304 15.40 7.82 7.51
N ALA A 305 15.53 6.67 8.16
CA ALA A 305 16.27 6.54 9.40
C ALA A 305 17.72 7.05 9.27
N LYS A 306 18.25 7.58 10.37
CA LYS A 306 19.71 7.80 10.48
C LYS A 306 20.43 6.47 10.37
N GLU A 307 21.53 6.46 9.61
CA GLU A 307 22.48 5.36 9.69
C GLU A 307 23.05 5.33 11.11
N PRO A 308 23.16 4.14 11.73
CA PRO A 308 23.88 4.04 12.98
C PRO A 308 25.31 4.56 12.76
N VAL A 309 25.73 5.50 13.58
CA VAL A 309 27.13 5.95 13.60
C VAL A 309 27.97 4.74 14.01
N GLY A 310 28.68 4.17 13.02
CA GLY A 310 29.60 3.05 13.24
C GLY A 310 30.78 3.39 14.18
#